data_2be638c126067b63a11a4ada31f16991
#
_entry.id   2be638c126067b63a11a4ada31f16991
#
_cell.length_a   1.000
_cell.length_b   1.000
_cell.length_c   1.000
_cell.angle_alpha   90.00
_cell.angle_beta   90.00
_cell.angle_gamma   90.00
#
_symmetry.space_group_name_H-M   'P 1'
#
loop_
_entity.id
_entity.type
_entity.pdbx_description
1 polymer ?
#
loop_
_entity_poly.entity_id
_entity_poly.type
_entity_poly.pdbx_seq_one_letter_code
_entity_poly.pdbx_strand_id
1 'polypeptide(L)'
;YLAAHGPKLMEFAADRLEGAYTYLQTLDFSATAKARLGDKRLHLMQPTVFVEDPTEARNAARRAIAVYMPLENYHRAWRERGFADSDFADGGSDTFIDALIAWGDRDKIVRRYAEHRDKGVDHIIIIAVKADLRTEAGWKQIENLVAAS
;
A
#
# COMPACT_ATOMS: atom_id res chain seq x y z
N TYR A 1 7.37 -11.63 11.80
CA TYR A 1 7.35 -10.45 10.92
C TYR A 1 7.26 -9.17 11.75
N LEU A 2 7.80 -8.08 11.23
CA LEU A 2 7.80 -6.77 11.87
C LEU A 2 7.18 -5.71 10.94
N ALA A 3 6.34 -4.83 11.50
CA ALA A 3 5.95 -3.61 10.79
C ALA A 3 7.14 -2.67 10.70
N ALA A 4 7.68 -2.44 9.50
CA ALA A 4 8.92 -1.70 9.31
C ALA A 4 8.82 -0.71 8.15
N HIS A 5 9.12 0.56 8.43
CA HIS A 5 9.10 1.64 7.46
C HIS A 5 10.48 2.34 7.33
N GLY A 6 11.27 2.29 8.37
CA GLY A 6 12.60 2.90 8.42
C GLY A 6 13.74 1.90 8.31
N PRO A 7 14.95 2.37 7.96
CA PRO A 7 16.10 1.50 7.71
C PRO A 7 16.47 0.61 8.90
N LYS A 8 16.49 1.15 10.12
CA LYS A 8 16.87 0.38 11.32
C LYS A 8 15.92 -0.79 11.62
N LEU A 9 14.61 -0.60 11.41
CA LEU A 9 13.64 -1.67 11.62
C LEU A 9 13.72 -2.72 10.51
N MET A 10 14.03 -2.31 9.27
CA MET A 10 14.28 -3.26 8.18
C MET A 10 15.53 -4.09 8.42
N GLU A 11 16.63 -3.49 8.86
CA GLU A 11 17.87 -4.19 9.22
C GLU A 11 17.63 -5.17 10.38
N PHE A 12 16.91 -4.73 11.41
CA PHE A 12 16.54 -5.63 12.51
C PHE A 12 15.69 -6.81 12.03
N ALA A 13 14.73 -6.57 11.13
CA ALA A 13 13.90 -7.64 10.57
C ALA A 13 14.73 -8.62 9.72
N ALA A 14 15.69 -8.11 8.92
CA ALA A 14 16.60 -8.92 8.12
C ALA A 14 17.47 -9.84 9.01
N ASP A 15 17.98 -9.30 10.11
CA ASP A 15 18.88 -10.03 11.01
C ASP A 15 18.17 -11.07 11.89
N ARG A 16 16.97 -10.76 12.36
CA ARG A 16 16.37 -11.46 13.50
C ARG A 16 15.04 -12.14 13.22
N LEU A 17 14.41 -11.85 12.08
CA LEU A 17 13.04 -12.28 11.80
C LEU A 17 12.94 -12.97 10.43
N GLU A 18 11.75 -13.48 10.14
CA GLU A 18 11.41 -14.10 8.85
C GLU A 18 11.14 -13.05 7.74
N GLY A 19 11.01 -11.78 8.12
CA GLY A 19 10.73 -10.69 7.21
C GLY A 19 10.02 -9.51 7.86
N ALA A 20 9.55 -8.60 7.01
CA ALA A 20 8.80 -7.42 7.42
C ALA A 20 7.52 -7.24 6.61
N TYR A 21 6.62 -6.41 7.13
CA TYR A 21 5.51 -5.88 6.34
C TYR A 21 5.48 -4.36 6.36
N THR A 22 5.01 -3.80 5.26
CA THR A 22 4.92 -2.36 5.04
C THR A 22 3.48 -1.93 4.77
N TYR A 23 3.18 -0.66 5.01
CA TYR A 23 1.85 -0.08 4.81
C TYR A 23 1.99 1.36 4.31
N LEU A 24 1.12 1.78 3.37
CA LEU A 24 1.12 3.11 2.77
C LEU A 24 2.49 3.49 2.19
N GLN A 25 3.01 2.62 1.32
CA GLN A 25 4.31 2.78 0.70
C GLN A 25 4.22 2.83 -0.83
N THR A 26 5.17 3.52 -1.44
CA THR A 26 5.30 3.62 -2.90
C THR A 26 5.91 2.36 -3.51
N LEU A 27 5.79 2.22 -4.83
CA LEU A 27 6.44 1.16 -5.61
C LEU A 27 7.96 1.14 -5.42
N ASP A 28 8.60 2.31 -5.47
CA ASP A 28 10.07 2.40 -5.33
C ASP A 28 10.53 2.02 -3.94
N PHE A 29 9.70 2.29 -2.93
CA PHE A 29 10.01 1.81 -1.58
C PHE A 29 9.97 0.29 -1.48
N SER A 30 9.10 -0.40 -2.19
CA SER A 30 9.07 -1.87 -2.20
C SER A 30 10.41 -2.45 -2.64
N ALA A 31 11.01 -1.92 -3.71
CA ALA A 31 12.34 -2.34 -4.15
C ALA A 31 13.43 -2.04 -3.10
N THR A 32 13.39 -0.86 -2.49
CA THR A 32 14.34 -0.47 -1.43
C THR A 32 14.21 -1.36 -0.19
N ALA A 33 12.98 -1.66 0.23
CA ALA A 33 12.71 -2.53 1.37
C ALA A 33 13.19 -3.96 1.10
N LYS A 34 12.90 -4.51 -0.08
CA LYS A 34 13.36 -5.85 -0.46
C LYS A 34 14.88 -5.93 -0.52
N ALA A 35 15.55 -4.95 -1.08
CA ALA A 35 17.01 -4.90 -1.12
C ALA A 35 17.64 -4.92 0.29
N ARG A 36 17.00 -4.29 1.29
CA ARG A 36 17.45 -4.32 2.70
C ARG A 36 17.16 -5.63 3.40
N LEU A 37 16.05 -6.28 3.07
CA LEU A 37 15.64 -7.57 3.64
C LEU A 37 16.43 -8.76 3.06
N GLY A 38 17.03 -8.60 1.88
CA GLY A 38 17.76 -9.67 1.21
C GLY A 38 16.83 -10.83 0.84
N ASP A 39 17.14 -12.01 1.35
CA ASP A 39 16.36 -13.25 1.16
C ASP A 39 15.10 -13.34 2.03
N LYS A 40 14.96 -12.45 3.03
CA LYS A 40 13.78 -12.42 3.91
C LYS A 40 12.54 -11.92 3.17
N ARG A 41 11.36 -12.28 3.66
CA ARG A 41 10.08 -11.97 3.03
C ARG A 41 9.64 -10.54 3.26
N LEU A 42 9.18 -9.90 2.20
CA LEU A 42 8.54 -8.60 2.23
C LEU A 42 7.03 -8.75 1.97
N HIS A 43 6.23 -8.37 2.93
CA HIS A 43 4.77 -8.30 2.80
C HIS A 43 4.34 -6.84 2.66
N LEU A 44 3.37 -6.59 1.79
CA LEU A 44 2.76 -5.28 1.61
C LEU A 44 1.30 -5.32 2.03
N MET A 45 0.92 -4.51 3.00
CA MET A 45 -0.48 -4.21 3.29
C MET A 45 -0.93 -3.11 2.32
N GLN A 46 -1.74 -3.49 1.33
CA GLN A 46 -2.16 -2.59 0.24
C GLN A 46 -3.63 -2.16 0.42
N PRO A 47 -3.90 -0.90 0.76
CA PRO A 47 -5.25 -0.37 0.69
C PRO A 47 -5.74 -0.39 -0.75
N THR A 48 -6.92 -0.96 -0.95
CA THR A 48 -7.49 -1.19 -2.27
C THR A 48 -8.93 -0.71 -2.31
N VAL A 49 -9.22 0.21 -3.23
CA VAL A 49 -10.53 0.82 -3.42
C VAL A 49 -11.15 0.26 -4.71
N PHE A 50 -12.25 -0.48 -4.58
CA PHE A 50 -12.97 -1.09 -5.69
C PHE A 50 -13.98 -0.10 -6.30
N VAL A 51 -13.48 1.01 -6.83
CA VAL A 51 -14.27 2.10 -7.45
C VAL A 51 -13.51 2.60 -8.67
N GLU A 52 -14.17 2.67 -9.82
CA GLU A 52 -13.57 3.05 -11.10
C GLU A 52 -13.52 4.57 -11.29
N ASP A 53 -14.53 5.31 -10.79
CA ASP A 53 -14.54 6.77 -10.87
C ASP A 53 -13.37 7.35 -10.07
N PRO A 54 -12.47 8.13 -10.71
CA PRO A 54 -11.25 8.62 -10.06
C PRO A 54 -11.52 9.52 -8.85
N THR A 55 -12.55 10.38 -8.95
CA THR A 55 -12.90 11.32 -7.88
C THR A 55 -13.44 10.58 -6.66
N GLU A 56 -14.37 9.65 -6.90
CA GLU A 56 -14.94 8.82 -5.82
C GLU A 56 -13.87 7.92 -5.18
N ALA A 57 -13.04 7.28 -5.99
CA ALA A 57 -11.98 6.40 -5.52
C ALA A 57 -10.97 7.14 -4.63
N ARG A 58 -10.45 8.28 -5.07
CA ARG A 58 -9.52 9.10 -4.29
C ARG A 58 -10.15 9.65 -3.01
N ASN A 59 -11.41 10.07 -3.07
CA ASN A 59 -12.13 10.52 -1.87
C ASN A 59 -12.34 9.37 -0.87
N ALA A 60 -12.61 8.15 -1.33
CA ALA A 60 -12.67 6.98 -0.47
C ALA A 60 -11.31 6.64 0.15
N ALA A 61 -10.24 6.73 -0.64
CA ALA A 61 -8.87 6.54 -0.19
C ALA A 61 -8.47 7.55 0.89
N ARG A 62 -8.73 8.86 0.68
CA ARG A 62 -8.46 9.91 1.68
C ARG A 62 -9.14 9.63 3.02
N ARG A 63 -10.41 9.22 2.98
CA ARG A 63 -11.13 8.83 4.21
C ARG A 63 -10.50 7.63 4.91
N ALA A 64 -10.06 6.63 4.15
CA ALA A 64 -9.45 5.42 4.70
C ALA A 64 -8.11 5.68 5.38
N ILE A 65 -7.31 6.62 4.88
CA ILE A 65 -5.99 6.94 5.43
C ILE A 65 -5.99 8.14 6.39
N ALA A 66 -7.13 8.79 6.62
CA ALA A 66 -7.24 10.01 7.41
C ALA A 66 -6.60 9.92 8.79
N VAL A 67 -6.66 8.77 9.44
CA VAL A 67 -6.06 8.52 10.76
C VAL A 67 -4.53 8.57 10.74
N TYR A 68 -3.91 8.32 9.60
CA TYR A 68 -2.45 8.34 9.44
C TYR A 68 -1.91 9.72 9.04
N MET A 69 -2.77 10.59 8.47
CA MET A 69 -2.38 11.90 7.96
C MET A 69 -1.78 12.84 9.03
N PRO A 70 -2.19 12.84 10.32
CA PRO A 70 -1.54 13.67 11.33
C PRO A 70 -0.25 13.09 11.93
N LEU A 71 0.18 11.88 11.51
CA LEU A 71 1.29 11.17 12.13
C LEU A 71 2.64 11.56 11.52
N GLU A 72 3.48 12.26 12.26
CA GLU A 72 4.79 12.78 11.80
C GLU A 72 5.76 11.68 11.32
N ASN A 73 5.69 10.47 11.88
CA ASN A 73 6.50 9.35 11.41
C ASN A 73 6.16 8.93 9.97
N TYR A 74 4.89 9.07 9.56
CA TYR A 74 4.49 8.86 8.18
C TYR A 74 4.94 10.02 7.27
N HIS A 75 4.74 11.27 7.68
CA HIS A 75 5.20 12.44 6.93
C HIS A 75 6.70 12.37 6.64
N ARG A 76 7.51 12.06 7.65
CA ARG A 76 8.96 11.87 7.46
C ARG A 76 9.24 10.78 6.42
N ALA A 77 8.58 9.64 6.53
CA ALA A 77 8.75 8.55 5.58
C ALA A 77 8.34 8.96 4.14
N TRP A 78 7.25 9.70 3.99
CA TRP A 78 6.79 10.15 2.67
C TRP A 78 7.66 11.27 2.09
N ARG A 79 8.20 12.19 2.91
CA ARG A 79 9.21 13.16 2.45
C ARG A 79 10.47 12.48 1.93
N GLU A 80 10.94 11.42 2.59
CA GLU A 80 12.08 10.60 2.11
C GLU A 80 11.79 9.94 0.76
N ARG A 81 10.53 9.85 0.33
CA ARG A 81 10.07 9.30 -0.95
C ARG A 81 9.73 10.38 -1.97
N GLY A 82 10.07 11.64 -1.67
CA GLY A 82 9.97 12.76 -2.59
C GLY A 82 8.66 13.54 -2.54
N PHE A 83 7.76 13.26 -1.60
CA PHE A 83 6.56 14.09 -1.42
C PHE A 83 6.86 15.36 -0.63
N ALA A 84 6.26 16.46 -1.06
CA ALA A 84 6.31 17.75 -0.36
C ALA A 84 5.19 17.84 0.69
N ASP A 85 5.31 18.78 1.63
CA ASP A 85 4.27 19.02 2.64
C ASP A 85 2.92 19.43 2.03
N SER A 86 2.94 20.08 0.86
CA SER A 86 1.74 20.38 0.08
C SER A 86 0.99 19.13 -0.38
N ASP A 87 1.67 17.98 -0.53
CA ASP A 87 1.03 16.73 -0.89
C ASP A 87 0.21 16.14 0.25
N PHE A 88 0.40 16.62 1.47
CA PHE A 88 -0.31 16.14 2.66
C PHE A 88 -1.53 17.02 3.00
N ALA A 89 -1.66 18.18 2.35
CA ALA A 89 -2.81 19.06 2.55
C ALA A 89 -4.13 18.39 2.12
N ASP A 90 -5.22 18.78 2.75
CA ASP A 90 -6.60 18.36 2.42
C ASP A 90 -6.80 16.82 2.33
N GLY A 91 -6.03 16.08 3.13
CA GLY A 91 -6.08 14.62 3.18
C GLY A 91 -5.28 13.91 2.09
N GLY A 92 -4.48 14.65 1.33
CA GLY A 92 -3.55 14.15 0.34
C GLY A 92 -3.86 14.56 -1.10
N SER A 93 -2.83 15.01 -1.83
CA SER A 93 -2.93 15.31 -3.26
C SER A 93 -3.35 14.06 -4.06
N ASP A 94 -3.89 14.25 -5.26
CA ASP A 94 -4.24 13.12 -6.14
C ASP A 94 -3.01 12.26 -6.46
N THR A 95 -1.87 12.89 -6.74
CA THR A 95 -0.61 12.19 -7.00
C THR A 95 -0.16 11.36 -5.80
N PHE A 96 -0.27 11.90 -4.59
CA PHE A 96 0.05 11.20 -3.36
C PHE A 96 -0.85 9.98 -3.14
N ILE A 97 -2.16 10.16 -3.28
CA ILE A 97 -3.14 9.06 -3.16
C ILE A 97 -2.87 7.97 -4.19
N ASP A 98 -2.65 8.33 -5.44
CA ASP A 98 -2.40 7.37 -6.53
C ASP A 98 -1.09 6.59 -6.34
N ALA A 99 -0.11 7.20 -5.68
CA ALA A 99 1.15 6.52 -5.38
C ALA A 99 1.02 5.45 -4.27
N LEU A 100 0.10 5.63 -3.32
CA LEU A 100 -0.01 4.79 -2.13
C LEU A 100 -1.16 3.77 -2.19
N ILE A 101 -2.22 4.05 -2.94
CA ILE A 101 -3.48 3.31 -2.90
C ILE A 101 -3.75 2.65 -4.26
N ALA A 102 -4.05 1.37 -4.25
CA ALA A 102 -4.57 0.70 -5.44
C ALA A 102 -6.07 1.02 -5.59
N TRP A 103 -6.50 1.47 -6.77
CA TRP A 103 -7.91 1.75 -7.02
C TRP A 103 -8.29 1.60 -8.50
N GLY A 104 -9.54 1.35 -8.76
CA GLY A 104 -10.10 1.26 -10.11
C GLY A 104 -10.83 -0.04 -10.37
N ASP A 105 -10.86 -0.41 -11.66
CA ASP A 105 -11.30 -1.73 -12.10
C ASP A 105 -10.32 -2.83 -11.66
N ARG A 106 -10.76 -4.06 -11.86
CA ARG A 106 -9.96 -5.25 -11.53
C ARG A 106 -8.58 -5.23 -12.20
N ASP A 107 -8.52 -4.93 -13.48
CA ASP A 107 -7.28 -5.04 -14.26
C ASP A 107 -6.25 -3.99 -13.83
N LYS A 108 -6.70 -2.78 -13.50
CA LYS A 108 -5.84 -1.72 -12.94
C LYS A 108 -5.28 -2.12 -11.57
N ILE A 109 -6.11 -2.70 -10.70
CA ILE A 109 -5.68 -3.17 -9.38
C ILE A 109 -4.69 -4.34 -9.51
N VAL A 110 -4.97 -5.32 -10.37
CA VAL A 110 -4.06 -6.47 -10.61
C VAL A 110 -2.72 -6.00 -11.16
N ARG A 111 -2.70 -5.06 -12.11
CA ARG A 111 -1.44 -4.46 -12.60
C ARG A 111 -0.64 -3.83 -11.46
N ARG A 112 -1.30 -3.07 -10.59
CA ARG A 112 -0.63 -2.45 -9.42
C ARG A 112 0.01 -3.50 -8.51
N TYR A 113 -0.65 -4.63 -8.31
CA TYR A 113 -0.11 -5.74 -7.53
C TYR A 113 1.07 -6.42 -8.23
N ALA A 114 1.00 -6.62 -9.53
CA ALA A 114 2.10 -7.15 -10.32
C ALA A 114 3.33 -6.24 -10.25
N GLU A 115 3.15 -4.92 -10.39
CA GLU A 115 4.23 -3.93 -10.23
C GLU A 115 4.94 -4.04 -8.86
N HIS A 116 4.20 -4.24 -7.78
CA HIS A 116 4.79 -4.44 -6.45
C HIS A 116 5.54 -5.78 -6.35
N ARG A 117 5.01 -6.85 -6.95
CA ARG A 117 5.70 -8.15 -7.01
C ARG A 117 7.00 -8.06 -7.81
N ASP A 118 7.00 -7.37 -8.93
CA ASP A 118 8.20 -7.11 -9.74
C ASP A 118 9.28 -6.33 -8.96
N LYS A 119 8.86 -5.57 -7.95
CA LYS A 119 9.75 -4.88 -7.01
C LYS A 119 10.14 -5.73 -5.78
N GLY A 120 9.80 -7.03 -5.79
CA GLY A 120 10.22 -7.99 -4.77
C GLY A 120 9.26 -8.15 -3.59
N VAL A 121 8.02 -7.69 -3.69
CA VAL A 121 6.99 -8.01 -2.68
C VAL A 121 6.58 -9.48 -2.83
N ASP A 122 6.79 -10.26 -1.79
CA ASP A 122 6.49 -11.69 -1.77
C ASP A 122 5.00 -11.97 -1.50
N HIS A 123 4.33 -11.08 -0.76
CA HIS A 123 2.92 -11.26 -0.41
C HIS A 123 2.19 -9.92 -0.27
N ILE A 124 0.99 -9.83 -0.84
CA ILE A 124 0.13 -8.65 -0.73
C ILE A 124 -1.06 -8.99 0.18
N ILE A 125 -1.21 -8.18 1.23
CA ILE A 125 -2.33 -8.23 2.15
C ILE A 125 -3.32 -7.13 1.73
N ILE A 126 -4.49 -7.53 1.24
CA ILE A 126 -5.50 -6.60 0.74
C ILE A 126 -6.22 -5.95 1.92
N ILE A 127 -6.14 -4.63 2.02
CA ILE A 127 -6.97 -3.83 2.92
C ILE A 127 -8.14 -3.29 2.09
N ALA A 128 -9.26 -3.99 2.11
CA ALA A 128 -10.42 -3.65 1.29
C ALA A 128 -11.10 -2.36 1.80
N VAL A 129 -11.18 -1.37 0.92
CA VAL A 129 -11.86 -0.08 1.15
C VAL A 129 -13.09 0.00 0.26
N LYS A 130 -14.24 0.34 0.83
CA LYS A 130 -15.53 0.34 0.14
C LYS A 130 -16.00 -1.02 -0.41
N ALA A 131 -15.39 -2.13 -0.01
CA ALA A 131 -15.97 -3.45 -0.22
C ALA A 131 -16.79 -3.83 1.03
N ASP A 132 -18.08 -4.07 0.87
CA ASP A 132 -18.88 -4.57 1.99
C ASP A 132 -18.73 -6.09 2.13
N LEU A 133 -17.70 -6.49 2.88
CA LEU A 133 -17.37 -7.90 3.11
C LEU A 133 -18.44 -8.67 3.93
N ARG A 134 -19.55 -8.02 4.35
CA ARG A 134 -20.71 -8.68 4.91
C ARG A 134 -21.68 -9.18 3.84
N THR A 135 -21.43 -8.85 2.57
CA THR A 135 -22.24 -9.23 1.42
C THR A 135 -21.49 -10.19 0.49
N GLU A 136 -22.24 -11.05 -0.20
CA GLU A 136 -21.68 -11.93 -1.24
C GLU A 136 -21.02 -11.13 -2.38
N ALA A 137 -21.60 -9.99 -2.76
CA ALA A 137 -21.05 -9.12 -3.80
C ALA A 137 -19.67 -8.56 -3.40
N GLY A 138 -19.48 -8.16 -2.15
CA GLY A 138 -18.19 -7.70 -1.65
C GLY A 138 -17.14 -8.81 -1.65
N TRP A 139 -17.52 -10.03 -1.28
CA TRP A 139 -16.62 -11.19 -1.36
C TRP A 139 -16.24 -11.53 -2.79
N LYS A 140 -17.20 -11.52 -3.74
CA LYS A 140 -16.92 -11.75 -5.16
C LYS A 140 -15.92 -10.76 -5.74
N GLN A 141 -15.90 -9.51 -5.29
CA GLN A 141 -14.86 -8.55 -5.71
C GLN A 141 -13.46 -9.04 -5.32
N ILE A 142 -13.29 -9.54 -4.10
CA ILE A 142 -12.01 -10.08 -3.62
C ILE A 142 -11.65 -11.38 -4.35
N GLU A 143 -12.59 -12.32 -4.49
CA GLU A 143 -12.38 -13.59 -5.19
C GLU A 143 -11.94 -13.37 -6.64
N ASN A 144 -12.61 -12.49 -7.37
CA ASN A 144 -12.27 -12.14 -8.74
C ASN A 144 -10.86 -11.52 -8.85
N LEU A 145 -10.43 -10.79 -7.83
CA LEU A 145 -9.10 -10.21 -7.78
C LEU A 145 -8.03 -11.30 -7.58
N VAL A 146 -8.26 -12.22 -6.64
CA VAL A 146 -7.32 -13.29 -6.29
C VAL A 146 -7.19 -14.34 -7.40
N ALA A 147 -8.29 -14.69 -8.07
CA ALA A 147 -8.29 -15.68 -9.14
C ALA A 147 -7.45 -15.31 -10.38
N ALA A 148 -6.96 -14.07 -10.45
CA ALA A 148 -6.19 -13.52 -11.57
C ALA A 148 -4.75 -13.16 -11.22
N SER A 149 -4.34 -13.38 -9.98
CA SER A 149 -3.04 -12.94 -9.48
C SER A 149 -2.01 -14.06 -9.39
#